data_73999431d85f6949a67087edc346e65a
#
_entry.id   73999431d85f6949a67087edc346e65a
#
_cell.length_a   1.000
_cell.length_b   1.000
_cell.length_c   1.000
_cell.angle_alpha   90.00
_cell.angle_beta   90.00
_cell.angle_gamma   90.00
#
_symmetry.space_group_name_H-M   'P 1'
#
loop_
_entity.id
_entity.type
_entity.pdbx_description
1 polymer ?
#
loop_
_entity_poly.entity_id
_entity_poly.type
_entity_poly.pdbx_seq_one_letter_code
_entity_poly.pdbx_strand_id
1 'polypeptide(L)'
;MMSQSLSDLLEIAKQAATKAGIEVLAIYDKGDFQEYQKEDESPVTSADYRANEIIMEMLVRLTPNIPIMSEESPIPALKDRANWTRYWLIDPIDGTQEFIARSGDFAINIALIEDHQPVIGVIYWPCGESLYFASKESGAYKRCSRETKPIHVRRFSVPSEDVIMIAISRRQSREKIFERLSDKRSYQTLPAGSCSLKACFIAEGAADVFLRLGATGEWDTGASQCIINEAGGAIMAATFDPITYNQRESVTNPDFVVLGDKRVAWNSIIQYR
;
A
#
# COMPACT_ATOMS: atom_id res chain seq x y z
N MET A 1 -22.68 6.67 22.30
CA MET A 1 -22.00 7.39 21.20
C MET A 1 -22.41 6.73 19.92
N MET A 2 -22.83 7.49 18.90
CA MET A 2 -23.11 6.91 17.57
C MET A 2 -21.81 6.34 17.00
N SER A 3 -21.86 5.14 16.43
CA SER A 3 -20.75 4.55 15.70
C SER A 3 -20.43 5.44 14.49
N GLN A 4 -19.16 5.86 14.33
CA GLN A 4 -18.73 6.60 13.14
C GLN A 4 -18.92 5.75 11.89
N SER A 5 -19.44 6.34 10.82
CA SER A 5 -19.61 5.65 9.54
C SER A 5 -18.24 5.42 8.86
N LEU A 6 -18.17 4.47 7.91
CA LEU A 6 -16.96 4.29 7.10
C LEU A 6 -16.59 5.57 6.34
N SER A 7 -17.58 6.37 5.93
CA SER A 7 -17.35 7.66 5.27
C SER A 7 -16.66 8.67 6.19
N ASP A 8 -17.09 8.76 7.47
CA ASP A 8 -16.44 9.66 8.44
C ASP A 8 -15.00 9.22 8.73
N LEU A 9 -14.79 7.90 8.91
CA LEU A 9 -13.47 7.33 9.15
C LEU A 9 -12.54 7.50 7.94
N LEU A 10 -13.06 7.39 6.72
CA LEU A 10 -12.29 7.64 5.50
C LEU A 10 -11.82 9.11 5.44
N GLU A 11 -12.70 10.06 5.75
CA GLU A 11 -12.30 11.48 5.76
C GLU A 11 -11.24 11.78 6.82
N ILE A 12 -11.32 11.15 8.01
CA ILE A 12 -10.29 11.25 9.05
C ILE A 12 -8.94 10.71 8.52
N ALA A 13 -8.93 9.52 7.91
CA ALA A 13 -7.72 8.93 7.35
C ALA A 13 -7.10 9.80 6.23
N LYS A 14 -7.93 10.35 5.33
CA LYS A 14 -7.48 11.26 4.27
C LYS A 14 -6.83 12.52 4.85
N GLN A 15 -7.42 13.11 5.88
CA GLN A 15 -6.86 14.28 6.56
C GLN A 15 -5.54 13.95 7.25
N ALA A 16 -5.47 12.81 7.95
CA ALA A 16 -4.25 12.37 8.63
C ALA A 16 -3.10 12.12 7.65
N ALA A 17 -3.35 11.36 6.58
CA ALA A 17 -2.35 11.09 5.54
C ALA A 17 -1.87 12.38 4.84
N THR A 18 -2.79 13.28 4.50
CA THR A 18 -2.43 14.54 3.85
C THR A 18 -1.61 15.43 4.78
N LYS A 19 -1.99 15.57 6.06
CA LYS A 19 -1.27 16.38 7.03
C LYS A 19 0.14 15.84 7.28
N ALA A 20 0.28 14.53 7.47
CA ALA A 20 1.58 13.90 7.62
C ALA A 20 2.44 14.09 6.38
N GLY A 21 1.88 13.87 5.19
CA GLY A 21 2.63 14.00 3.94
C GLY A 21 3.09 15.42 3.61
N ILE A 22 2.36 16.46 4.02
CA ILE A 22 2.83 17.86 3.90
C ILE A 22 4.10 18.09 4.74
N GLU A 23 4.11 17.60 5.98
CA GLU A 23 5.30 17.71 6.86
C GLU A 23 6.47 16.87 6.34
N VAL A 24 6.21 15.64 5.88
CA VAL A 24 7.21 14.76 5.27
C VAL A 24 7.82 15.42 4.04
N LEU A 25 7.00 16.04 3.17
CA LEU A 25 7.47 16.74 1.98
C LEU A 25 8.34 17.95 2.36
N ALA A 26 7.97 18.70 3.40
CA ALA A 26 8.77 19.84 3.88
C ALA A 26 10.13 19.38 4.42
N ILE A 27 10.21 18.24 5.10
CA ILE A 27 11.49 17.63 5.55
C ILE A 27 12.27 17.14 4.32
N TYR A 28 11.60 16.46 3.41
CA TYR A 28 12.20 15.98 2.16
C TYR A 28 12.83 17.12 1.37
N ASP A 29 12.14 18.21 1.12
CA ASP A 29 12.62 19.34 0.32
C ASP A 29 13.83 20.02 0.95
N LYS A 30 13.84 20.18 2.26
CA LYS A 30 14.97 20.73 3.01
C LYS A 30 16.19 19.83 3.02
N GLY A 31 15.99 18.51 2.93
CA GLY A 31 17.05 17.51 3.07
C GLY A 31 17.62 17.41 4.50
N ASP A 32 16.91 17.95 5.48
CA ASP A 32 17.33 17.97 6.89
C ASP A 32 16.59 16.86 7.66
N PHE A 33 17.13 15.66 7.58
CA PHE A 33 16.64 14.50 8.30
C PHE A 33 17.80 13.62 8.80
N GLN A 34 17.54 12.89 9.87
CA GLN A 34 18.46 11.91 10.43
C GLN A 34 18.07 10.52 9.97
N GLU A 35 19.07 9.73 9.60
CA GLU A 35 18.90 8.33 9.23
C GLU A 35 19.26 7.43 10.41
N TYR A 36 18.45 6.41 10.64
CA TYR A 36 18.66 5.38 11.64
C TYR A 36 18.50 4.02 11.00
N GLN A 37 18.94 2.98 11.70
CA GLN A 37 18.78 1.58 11.30
C GLN A 37 17.97 0.84 12.35
N LYS A 38 16.94 0.13 11.93
CA LYS A 38 16.12 -0.71 12.81
C LYS A 38 16.88 -1.99 13.15
N GLU A 39 16.37 -2.79 14.08
CA GLU A 39 16.96 -4.08 14.48
C GLU A 39 17.06 -5.09 13.33
N ASP A 40 16.15 -5.02 12.36
CA ASP A 40 16.12 -5.84 11.15
C ASP A 40 16.95 -5.27 9.99
N GLU A 41 17.81 -4.27 10.29
CA GLU A 41 18.67 -3.57 9.34
C GLU A 41 17.92 -2.71 8.30
N SER A 42 16.60 -2.58 8.37
CA SER A 42 15.85 -1.65 7.53
C SER A 42 16.10 -0.20 7.94
N PRO A 43 16.17 0.75 6.98
CA PRO A 43 16.35 2.16 7.29
C PRO A 43 15.06 2.77 7.82
N VAL A 44 15.20 3.73 8.72
CA VAL A 44 14.15 4.63 9.18
C VAL A 44 14.73 6.03 9.34
N THR A 45 13.93 7.06 9.12
CA THR A 45 14.37 8.45 9.25
C THR A 45 13.56 9.22 10.30
N SER A 46 14.06 10.38 10.70
CA SER A 46 13.30 11.31 11.54
C SER A 46 11.96 11.73 10.90
N ALA A 47 11.85 11.66 9.56
CA ALA A 47 10.60 11.93 8.86
C ALA A 47 9.54 10.84 9.08
N ASP A 48 9.94 9.56 9.15
CA ASP A 48 9.05 8.43 9.46
C ASP A 48 8.43 8.62 10.85
N TYR A 49 9.25 8.93 11.86
CA TYR A 49 8.78 9.19 13.22
C TYR A 49 7.87 10.41 13.28
N ARG A 50 8.18 11.47 12.55
CA ARG A 50 7.35 12.68 12.52
C ARG A 50 5.99 12.42 11.86
N ALA A 51 5.97 11.66 10.76
CA ALA A 51 4.74 11.22 10.11
C ALA A 51 3.89 10.36 11.05
N ASN A 52 4.52 9.39 11.72
CA ASN A 52 3.87 8.53 12.69
C ASN A 52 3.21 9.35 13.82
N GLU A 53 3.95 10.28 14.42
CA GLU A 53 3.43 11.16 15.50
C GLU A 53 2.17 11.90 15.07
N ILE A 54 2.17 12.53 13.89
CA ILE A 54 1.03 13.28 13.35
C ILE A 54 -0.18 12.40 13.13
N ILE A 55 0.02 11.22 12.52
CA ILE A 55 -1.07 10.28 12.23
C ILE A 55 -1.65 9.74 13.54
N MET A 56 -0.79 9.29 14.46
CA MET A 56 -1.20 8.76 15.76
C MET A 56 -1.98 9.79 16.57
N GLU A 57 -1.50 11.04 16.68
CA GLU A 57 -2.19 12.12 17.40
C GLU A 57 -3.61 12.33 16.87
N MET A 58 -3.76 12.37 15.52
CA MET A 58 -5.07 12.57 14.91
C MET A 58 -6.00 11.39 15.13
N LEU A 59 -5.54 10.17 14.91
CA LEU A 59 -6.38 8.98 15.05
C LEU A 59 -6.79 8.71 16.49
N VAL A 60 -5.87 8.84 17.47
CA VAL A 60 -6.19 8.70 18.90
C VAL A 60 -7.21 9.73 19.33
N ARG A 61 -7.09 10.97 18.89
CA ARG A 61 -8.04 12.03 19.24
C ARG A 61 -9.42 11.85 18.61
N LEU A 62 -9.47 11.45 17.32
CA LEU A 62 -10.72 11.43 16.55
C LEU A 62 -11.42 10.06 16.58
N THR A 63 -10.66 9.00 16.85
CA THR A 63 -11.16 7.61 16.91
C THR A 63 -10.62 6.85 18.14
N PRO A 64 -10.84 7.36 19.38
CA PRO A 64 -10.16 6.87 20.59
C PRO A 64 -10.44 5.40 20.94
N ASN A 65 -11.49 4.82 20.37
CA ASN A 65 -11.89 3.43 20.62
C ASN A 65 -11.40 2.44 19.55
N ILE A 66 -10.66 2.92 18.54
CA ILE A 66 -10.10 2.06 17.47
C ILE A 66 -8.60 1.89 17.76
N PRO A 67 -8.14 0.67 18.07
CA PRO A 67 -6.72 0.40 18.23
C PRO A 67 -5.91 0.78 16.99
N ILE A 68 -4.62 1.03 17.17
CA ILE A 68 -3.71 1.40 16.08
C ILE A 68 -2.51 0.46 16.09
N MET A 69 -2.16 -0.06 14.92
CA MET A 69 -0.91 -0.76 14.63
C MET A 69 -0.14 0.03 13.60
N SER A 70 1.09 0.43 13.93
CA SER A 70 1.95 1.20 13.05
C SER A 70 3.33 0.54 12.94
N GLU A 71 3.94 0.61 11.78
CA GLU A 71 5.32 0.17 11.54
C GLU A 71 6.31 0.80 12.52
N GLU A 72 6.13 2.09 12.85
CA GLU A 72 7.04 2.87 13.69
C GLU A 72 6.63 2.87 15.18
N SER A 73 5.87 1.85 15.60
CA SER A 73 5.46 1.66 16.99
C SER A 73 5.67 0.20 17.42
N PRO A 74 5.86 -0.07 18.71
CA PRO A 74 5.95 -1.43 19.20
C PRO A 74 4.73 -2.26 18.78
N ILE A 75 4.94 -3.39 18.12
CA ILE A 75 3.87 -4.28 17.68
C ILE A 75 3.39 -5.12 18.88
N PRO A 76 2.11 -5.05 19.28
CA PRO A 76 1.59 -5.89 20.37
C PRO A 76 1.67 -7.38 20.01
N ALA A 77 1.92 -8.24 21.00
CA ALA A 77 1.88 -9.69 20.80
C ALA A 77 0.49 -10.13 20.30
N LEU A 78 0.42 -11.22 19.53
CA LEU A 78 -0.86 -11.68 18.96
C LEU A 78 -1.95 -11.87 20.03
N LYS A 79 -1.62 -12.41 21.20
CA LYS A 79 -2.56 -12.60 22.32
C LYS A 79 -3.26 -11.31 22.75
N ASP A 80 -2.60 -10.14 22.59
CA ASP A 80 -3.11 -8.83 23.00
C ASP A 80 -3.95 -8.17 21.91
N ARG A 81 -3.72 -8.54 20.63
CA ARG A 81 -4.39 -7.98 19.45
C ARG A 81 -5.33 -8.96 18.73
N ALA A 82 -5.35 -10.24 19.11
CA ALA A 82 -6.15 -11.27 18.42
C ALA A 82 -7.67 -10.96 18.43
N ASN A 83 -8.15 -10.22 19.43
CA ASN A 83 -9.56 -9.85 19.56
C ASN A 83 -9.89 -8.50 18.92
N TRP A 84 -8.97 -7.87 18.22
CA TRP A 84 -9.23 -6.63 17.51
C TRP A 84 -10.06 -6.92 16.26
N THR A 85 -11.34 -6.68 16.34
CA THR A 85 -12.25 -6.80 15.20
C THR A 85 -12.15 -5.62 14.26
N ARG A 86 -11.63 -4.47 14.75
CA ARG A 86 -11.39 -3.25 13.97
C ARG A 86 -10.17 -2.53 14.51
N TYR A 87 -9.25 -2.11 13.61
CA TYR A 87 -8.06 -1.34 13.99
C TYR A 87 -7.48 -0.58 12.79
N TRP A 88 -6.77 0.50 13.07
CA TRP A 88 -5.95 1.20 12.07
C TRP A 88 -4.63 0.49 11.86
N LEU A 89 -4.23 0.38 10.60
CA LEU A 89 -2.94 -0.16 10.18
C LEU A 89 -2.21 0.90 9.37
N ILE A 90 -1.00 1.28 9.81
CA ILE A 90 -0.29 2.47 9.33
C ILE A 90 1.12 2.13 8.90
N ASP A 91 1.51 2.65 7.74
CA ASP A 91 2.89 2.83 7.34
C ASP A 91 3.13 4.33 7.13
N PRO A 92 3.90 4.96 8.01
CA PRO A 92 4.15 6.40 7.95
C PRO A 92 4.91 6.84 6.70
N ILE A 93 5.86 6.03 6.20
CA ILE A 93 6.57 6.25 4.93
C ILE A 93 6.90 4.90 4.26
N ASP A 94 5.99 4.40 3.42
CA ASP A 94 6.33 3.30 2.50
C ASP A 94 7.36 3.78 1.48
N GLY A 95 8.52 3.15 1.50
CA GLY A 95 9.62 3.53 0.63
C GLY A 95 10.64 4.46 1.29
N THR A 96 10.99 4.26 2.56
CA THR A 96 12.05 5.02 3.26
C THR A 96 13.37 5.05 2.48
N GLN A 97 13.76 3.96 1.84
CA GLN A 97 14.94 3.93 0.96
C GLN A 97 14.82 4.87 -0.25
N GLU A 98 13.63 5.04 -0.78
CA GLU A 98 13.35 5.95 -1.89
C GLU A 98 13.31 7.40 -1.42
N PHE A 99 12.83 7.63 -0.20
CA PHE A 99 12.92 8.92 0.48
C PHE A 99 14.38 9.34 0.65
N ILE A 100 15.22 8.48 1.21
CA ILE A 100 16.68 8.72 1.39
C ILE A 100 17.37 8.95 0.04
N ALA A 101 17.06 8.11 -0.95
CA ALA A 101 17.65 8.21 -2.29
C ALA A 101 17.13 9.41 -3.13
N ARG A 102 16.22 10.20 -2.59
CA ARG A 102 15.65 11.39 -3.25
C ARG A 102 14.94 11.10 -4.57
N SER A 103 14.36 9.90 -4.71
CA SER A 103 13.62 9.52 -5.93
C SER A 103 12.22 10.13 -6.01
N GLY A 104 11.64 10.52 -4.87
CA GLY A 104 10.27 11.01 -4.76
C GLY A 104 9.20 9.92 -4.75
N ASP A 105 9.57 8.64 -4.85
CA ASP A 105 8.65 7.49 -4.91
C ASP A 105 8.39 6.91 -3.51
N PHE A 106 7.87 7.71 -2.59
CA PHE A 106 7.46 7.31 -1.25
C PHE A 106 6.01 7.74 -0.97
N ALA A 107 5.33 7.05 -0.06
CA ALA A 107 3.94 7.32 0.24
C ALA A 107 3.59 7.10 1.71
N ILE A 108 2.50 7.71 2.17
CA ILE A 108 1.89 7.50 3.49
C ILE A 108 0.72 6.56 3.32
N ASN A 109 0.69 5.43 4.05
CA ASN A 109 -0.36 4.44 3.99
C ASN A 109 -1.17 4.42 5.29
N ILE A 110 -2.50 4.50 5.19
CA ILE A 110 -3.43 4.32 6.31
C ILE A 110 -4.53 3.39 5.84
N ALA A 111 -4.71 2.28 6.55
CA ALA A 111 -5.82 1.35 6.34
C ALA A 111 -6.67 1.22 7.59
N LEU A 112 -7.97 0.98 7.42
CA LEU A 112 -8.82 0.44 8.47
C LEU A 112 -9.07 -1.03 8.14
N ILE A 113 -8.68 -1.88 9.08
CA ILE A 113 -8.93 -3.32 8.99
C ILE A 113 -10.15 -3.65 9.83
N GLU A 114 -11.06 -4.44 9.29
CA GLU A 114 -12.25 -4.95 9.98
C GLU A 114 -12.38 -6.44 9.64
N ASP A 115 -12.53 -7.28 10.68
CA ASP A 115 -12.62 -8.72 10.54
C ASP A 115 -11.53 -9.30 9.61
N HIS A 116 -10.29 -8.89 9.85
CA HIS A 116 -9.09 -9.33 9.12
C HIS A 116 -9.02 -8.92 7.63
N GLN A 117 -9.88 -7.97 7.20
CA GLN A 117 -9.91 -7.46 5.83
C GLN A 117 -9.85 -5.94 5.81
N PRO A 118 -9.16 -5.31 4.87
CA PRO A 118 -9.13 -3.86 4.76
C PRO A 118 -10.46 -3.33 4.21
N VAL A 119 -11.11 -2.44 4.96
CA VAL A 119 -12.37 -1.78 4.60
C VAL A 119 -12.21 -0.31 4.23
N ILE A 120 -11.07 0.31 4.59
CA ILE A 120 -10.64 1.63 4.13
C ILE A 120 -9.18 1.52 3.73
N GLY A 121 -8.82 2.16 2.63
CA GLY A 121 -7.44 2.36 2.20
C GLY A 121 -7.21 3.80 1.76
N VAL A 122 -6.15 4.41 2.28
CA VAL A 122 -5.69 5.74 1.90
C VAL A 122 -4.19 5.68 1.67
N ILE A 123 -3.76 6.14 0.50
CA ILE A 123 -2.35 6.26 0.13
C ILE A 123 -2.12 7.68 -0.38
N TYR A 124 -1.28 8.43 0.30
CA TYR A 124 -0.90 9.77 -0.14
C TYR A 124 0.53 9.75 -0.67
N TRP A 125 0.71 10.18 -1.90
CA TRP A 125 1.99 10.37 -2.58
C TRP A 125 2.37 11.85 -2.57
N PRO A 126 3.22 12.32 -1.63
CA PRO A 126 3.51 13.75 -1.46
C PRO A 126 4.16 14.37 -2.69
N CYS A 127 5.20 13.76 -3.26
CA CYS A 127 5.90 14.29 -4.42
C CYS A 127 5.05 14.29 -5.70
N GLY A 128 4.06 13.41 -5.78
CA GLY A 128 3.10 13.36 -6.90
C GLY A 128 1.81 14.12 -6.64
N GLU A 129 1.70 14.82 -5.50
CA GLU A 129 0.51 15.57 -5.07
C GLU A 129 -0.81 14.77 -5.24
N SER A 130 -0.71 13.44 -5.03
CA SER A 130 -1.80 12.53 -5.34
C SER A 130 -2.26 11.76 -4.11
N LEU A 131 -3.57 11.75 -3.88
CA LEU A 131 -4.22 10.96 -2.85
C LEU A 131 -5.08 9.89 -3.48
N TYR A 132 -4.73 8.62 -3.25
CA TYR A 132 -5.52 7.46 -3.62
C TYR A 132 -6.32 7.00 -2.41
N PHE A 133 -7.59 6.69 -2.59
CA PHE A 133 -8.42 6.25 -1.48
C PHE A 133 -9.58 5.38 -1.95
N ALA A 134 -10.02 4.51 -1.07
CA ALA A 134 -11.19 3.67 -1.25
C ALA A 134 -11.84 3.34 0.10
N SER A 135 -13.10 3.01 0.07
CA SER A 135 -13.77 2.28 1.14
C SER A 135 -14.63 1.16 0.55
N LYS A 136 -14.80 0.10 1.31
CA LYS A 136 -15.53 -1.10 0.89
C LYS A 136 -16.86 -0.74 0.26
N GLU A 137 -17.13 -1.28 -0.95
CA GLU A 137 -18.36 -1.08 -1.73
C GLU A 137 -18.61 0.36 -2.20
N SER A 138 -17.58 1.24 -2.15
CA SER A 138 -17.73 2.65 -2.56
C SER A 138 -16.88 3.03 -3.77
N GLY A 139 -16.08 2.09 -4.30
CA GLY A 139 -15.15 2.31 -5.40
C GLY A 139 -13.84 2.94 -4.96
N ALA A 140 -12.88 3.00 -5.89
CA ALA A 140 -11.57 3.59 -5.71
C ALA A 140 -11.46 4.93 -6.44
N TYR A 141 -10.74 5.87 -5.84
CA TYR A 141 -10.59 7.23 -6.34
C TYR A 141 -9.16 7.73 -6.24
N LYS A 142 -8.80 8.61 -7.16
CA LYS A 142 -7.58 9.42 -7.11
C LYS A 142 -7.96 10.90 -7.06
N ARG A 143 -7.36 11.63 -6.12
CA ARG A 143 -7.43 13.09 -6.05
C ARG A 143 -6.06 13.67 -6.37
N CYS A 144 -5.97 14.48 -7.43
CA CYS A 144 -4.84 15.34 -7.75
C CYS A 144 -5.28 16.79 -7.62
N SER A 145 -4.55 17.60 -6.85
CA SER A 145 -4.92 18.98 -6.56
C SER A 145 -6.34 19.06 -5.99
N ARG A 146 -7.31 19.58 -6.76
CA ARG A 146 -8.72 19.72 -6.36
C ARG A 146 -9.66 18.75 -7.07
N GLU A 147 -9.17 18.01 -8.05
CA GLU A 147 -10.00 17.11 -8.85
C GLU A 147 -9.94 15.69 -8.28
N THR A 148 -11.11 15.09 -8.06
CA THR A 148 -11.27 13.69 -7.68
C THR A 148 -11.90 12.92 -8.82
N LYS A 149 -11.25 11.82 -9.21
CA LYS A 149 -11.74 10.93 -10.28
C LYS A 149 -11.83 9.50 -9.78
N PRO A 150 -12.84 8.73 -10.20
CA PRO A 150 -12.83 7.28 -10.02
C PRO A 150 -11.67 6.68 -10.80
N ILE A 151 -11.07 5.62 -10.24
CA ILE A 151 -10.02 4.85 -10.89
C ILE A 151 -10.42 3.39 -11.00
N HIS A 152 -9.94 2.76 -12.07
CA HIS A 152 -10.18 1.34 -12.35
C HIS A 152 -8.93 0.72 -12.95
N VAL A 153 -8.71 -0.56 -12.66
CA VAL A 153 -7.67 -1.35 -13.33
C VAL A 153 -7.89 -1.34 -14.85
N ARG A 154 -6.81 -1.39 -15.61
CA ARG A 154 -6.88 -1.52 -17.06
C ARG A 154 -7.57 -2.83 -17.44
N ARG A 155 -8.54 -2.76 -18.32
CA ARG A 155 -9.18 -3.95 -18.90
C ARG A 155 -8.49 -4.35 -20.18
N PHE A 156 -8.16 -5.63 -20.29
CA PHE A 156 -7.58 -6.19 -21.51
C PHE A 156 -8.66 -6.34 -22.58
N SER A 157 -8.31 -5.93 -23.81
CA SER A 157 -9.19 -6.12 -24.99
C SER A 157 -9.17 -7.58 -25.41
N VAL A 158 -7.97 -8.16 -25.50
CA VAL A 158 -7.75 -9.59 -25.76
C VAL A 158 -6.83 -10.14 -24.66
N PRO A 159 -7.37 -10.72 -23.57
CA PRO A 159 -6.58 -11.13 -22.40
C PRO A 159 -5.41 -12.08 -22.70
N SER A 160 -5.48 -12.86 -23.79
CA SER A 160 -4.41 -13.78 -24.20
C SER A 160 -3.29 -13.13 -25.02
N GLU A 161 -3.51 -11.94 -25.59
CA GLU A 161 -2.62 -11.30 -26.57
C GLU A 161 -2.06 -9.95 -26.13
N ASP A 162 -2.84 -9.20 -25.33
CA ASP A 162 -2.45 -7.86 -24.90
C ASP A 162 -1.10 -7.89 -24.15
N VAL A 163 -0.26 -6.89 -24.44
CA VAL A 163 1.02 -6.68 -23.74
C VAL A 163 0.75 -6.37 -22.27
N ILE A 164 1.47 -7.05 -21.39
CA ILE A 164 1.37 -6.88 -19.94
C ILE A 164 2.37 -5.82 -19.46
N MET A 165 1.87 -4.77 -18.81
CA MET A 165 2.69 -3.76 -18.15
C MET A 165 3.00 -4.19 -16.72
N ILE A 166 4.26 -4.45 -16.40
CA ILE A 166 4.72 -4.86 -15.07
C ILE A 166 5.21 -3.63 -14.33
N ALA A 167 4.61 -3.29 -13.18
CA ALA A 167 5.22 -2.37 -12.24
C ALA A 167 6.40 -3.08 -11.56
N ILE A 168 7.59 -2.48 -11.64
CA ILE A 168 8.82 -3.11 -11.15
C ILE A 168 9.55 -2.19 -10.18
N SER A 169 10.09 -2.75 -9.10
CA SER A 169 10.92 -1.99 -8.16
C SER A 169 12.24 -1.60 -8.80
N ARG A 170 12.70 -0.35 -8.57
CA ARG A 170 14.04 0.10 -8.99
C ARG A 170 15.16 -0.71 -8.32
N ARG A 171 14.88 -1.35 -7.18
CA ARG A 171 15.86 -2.08 -6.34
C ARG A 171 15.74 -3.59 -6.43
N GLN A 172 14.69 -4.10 -7.08
CA GLN A 172 14.50 -5.54 -7.25
C GLN A 172 15.12 -6.00 -8.57
N SER A 173 15.82 -7.17 -8.56
CA SER A 173 16.36 -7.74 -9.77
C SER A 173 15.25 -7.99 -10.79
N ARG A 174 15.40 -7.39 -11.97
CA ARG A 174 14.50 -7.58 -13.10
C ARG A 174 14.49 -9.04 -13.55
N GLU A 175 15.65 -9.68 -13.58
CA GLU A 175 15.82 -11.06 -13.99
C GLU A 175 14.98 -11.99 -13.11
N LYS A 176 15.07 -11.83 -11.77
CA LYS A 176 14.29 -12.63 -10.81
C LYS A 176 12.79 -12.50 -11.02
N ILE A 177 12.30 -11.34 -11.45
CA ILE A 177 10.88 -11.14 -11.77
C ILE A 177 10.53 -11.88 -13.06
N PHE A 178 11.34 -11.72 -14.10
CA PHE A 178 11.06 -12.33 -15.41
C PHE A 178 11.17 -13.86 -15.38
N GLU A 179 12.03 -14.44 -14.54
CA GLU A 179 12.09 -15.89 -14.28
C GLU A 179 10.80 -16.48 -13.72
N ARG A 180 9.94 -15.62 -13.14
CA ARG A 180 8.63 -16.01 -12.61
C ARG A 180 7.49 -15.81 -13.61
N LEU A 181 7.78 -15.36 -14.81
CA LEU A 181 6.76 -15.04 -15.81
C LEU A 181 6.85 -16.01 -16.99
N SER A 182 5.71 -16.30 -17.58
CA SER A 182 5.60 -17.13 -18.77
C SER A 182 6.28 -16.44 -19.96
N ASP A 183 7.10 -17.16 -20.69
CA ASP A 183 7.75 -16.73 -21.95
C ASP A 183 6.75 -16.62 -23.13
N LYS A 184 5.52 -17.07 -22.95
CA LYS A 184 4.45 -17.02 -23.96
C LYS A 184 3.72 -15.68 -24.04
N ARG A 185 4.18 -14.66 -23.27
CA ARG A 185 3.54 -13.35 -23.21
C ARG A 185 4.54 -12.24 -23.49
N SER A 186 4.04 -11.12 -23.98
CA SER A 186 4.83 -9.90 -24.18
C SER A 186 4.69 -8.99 -22.96
N TYR A 187 5.81 -8.40 -22.54
CA TYR A 187 5.89 -7.58 -21.35
C TYR A 187 6.55 -6.24 -21.60
N GLN A 188 6.06 -5.22 -20.93
CA GLN A 188 6.72 -3.93 -20.74
C GLN A 188 6.87 -3.66 -19.26
N THR A 189 7.75 -2.75 -18.87
CA THR A 189 8.01 -2.43 -17.46
C THR A 189 7.77 -0.97 -17.14
N LEU A 190 7.15 -0.71 -15.99
CA LEU A 190 6.99 0.60 -15.38
C LEU A 190 7.82 0.64 -14.09
N PRO A 191 9.02 1.26 -14.09
CA PRO A 191 9.84 1.37 -12.89
C PRO A 191 9.20 2.33 -11.88
N ALA A 192 9.09 1.90 -10.61
CA ALA A 192 8.62 2.72 -9.51
C ALA A 192 9.26 2.30 -8.18
N GLY A 193 9.28 3.21 -7.21
CA GLY A 193 9.83 2.96 -5.89
C GLY A 193 8.88 2.20 -4.96
N SER A 194 8.22 2.89 -4.06
CA SER A 194 7.27 2.41 -3.03
C SER A 194 6.42 1.19 -3.45
N CYS A 195 6.14 0.30 -2.51
CA CYS A 195 5.30 -0.86 -2.72
C CYS A 195 3.86 -0.44 -3.04
N SER A 196 3.30 0.46 -2.23
CA SER A 196 1.94 0.94 -2.35
C SER A 196 1.72 1.78 -3.61
N LEU A 197 2.71 2.57 -4.07
CA LEU A 197 2.59 3.31 -5.32
C LEU A 197 2.50 2.40 -6.55
N LYS A 198 3.22 1.27 -6.57
CA LYS A 198 3.07 0.27 -7.65
C LYS A 198 1.66 -0.31 -7.69
N ALA A 199 1.05 -0.55 -6.53
CA ALA A 199 -0.35 -0.97 -6.45
C ALA A 199 -1.30 0.14 -6.93
N CYS A 200 -1.04 1.41 -6.58
CA CYS A 200 -1.81 2.55 -7.08
C CYS A 200 -1.75 2.67 -8.60
N PHE A 201 -0.59 2.46 -9.23
CA PHE A 201 -0.45 2.49 -10.69
C PHE A 201 -1.23 1.36 -11.36
N ILE A 202 -1.38 0.21 -10.70
CA ILE A 202 -2.26 -0.86 -11.19
C ILE A 202 -3.73 -0.47 -11.00
N ALA A 203 -4.09 0.11 -9.85
CA ALA A 203 -5.46 0.54 -9.55
C ALA A 203 -5.98 1.60 -10.54
N GLU A 204 -5.10 2.48 -11.05
CA GLU A 204 -5.46 3.50 -12.05
C GLU A 204 -5.26 3.03 -13.51
N GLY A 205 -4.84 1.79 -13.73
CA GLY A 205 -4.66 1.20 -15.05
C GLY A 205 -3.37 1.57 -15.78
N ALA A 206 -2.40 2.19 -15.12
CA ALA A 206 -1.09 2.52 -15.67
C ALA A 206 -0.17 1.28 -15.76
N ALA A 207 -0.39 0.29 -14.90
CA ALA A 207 0.25 -1.02 -14.94
C ALA A 207 -0.79 -2.13 -14.74
N ASP A 208 -0.38 -3.38 -14.93
CA ASP A 208 -1.26 -4.55 -14.88
C ASP A 208 -0.94 -5.52 -13.76
N VAL A 209 0.33 -5.60 -13.39
CA VAL A 209 0.79 -6.56 -12.40
C VAL A 209 2.04 -6.07 -11.69
N PHE A 210 2.16 -6.42 -10.41
CA PHE A 210 3.37 -6.24 -9.61
C PHE A 210 3.62 -7.52 -8.81
N LEU A 211 4.87 -8.01 -8.84
CA LEU A 211 5.33 -9.13 -8.04
C LEU A 211 6.26 -8.62 -6.95
N ARG A 212 5.92 -8.87 -5.70
CA ARG A 212 6.77 -8.59 -4.54
C ARG A 212 7.39 -9.88 -4.04
N LEU A 213 8.70 -9.99 -4.21
CA LEU A 213 9.51 -11.06 -3.66
C LEU A 213 10.34 -10.49 -2.51
N GLY A 214 10.23 -11.09 -1.34
CA GLY A 214 10.91 -10.66 -0.13
C GLY A 214 10.01 -9.96 0.89
N ALA A 215 10.51 -9.89 2.12
CA ALA A 215 9.77 -9.44 3.29
C ALA A 215 9.16 -8.04 3.15
N THR A 216 7.91 -7.90 3.62
CA THR A 216 7.17 -6.65 3.82
C THR A 216 6.27 -6.81 5.03
N GLY A 217 5.82 -5.70 5.62
CA GLY A 217 4.84 -5.72 6.70
C GLY A 217 3.39 -5.74 6.18
N GLU A 218 2.45 -6.10 7.05
CA GLU A 218 1.01 -6.00 6.75
C GLU A 218 0.61 -4.57 6.38
N TRP A 219 1.31 -3.55 6.90
CA TRP A 219 1.09 -2.13 6.62
C TRP A 219 1.44 -1.71 5.19
N ASP A 220 2.34 -2.43 4.49
CA ASP A 220 2.65 -2.20 3.07
C ASP A 220 1.47 -2.56 2.14
N THR A 221 0.57 -3.46 2.60
CA THR A 221 -0.49 -4.01 1.75
C THR A 221 -1.90 -3.61 2.16
N GLY A 222 -2.14 -3.26 3.42
CA GLY A 222 -3.49 -3.01 3.92
C GLY A 222 -4.26 -1.94 3.13
N ALA A 223 -3.68 -0.76 2.96
CA ALA A 223 -4.29 0.32 2.19
C ALA A 223 -4.39 -0.02 0.70
N SER A 224 -3.32 -0.58 0.14
CA SER A 224 -3.25 -0.99 -1.26
C SER A 224 -4.31 -2.03 -1.61
N GLN A 225 -4.56 -3.00 -0.74
CA GLN A 225 -5.53 -4.06 -0.99
C GLN A 225 -6.95 -3.52 -1.06
N CYS A 226 -7.34 -2.59 -0.17
CA CYS A 226 -8.64 -1.94 -0.26
C CYS A 226 -8.79 -1.21 -1.59
N ILE A 227 -7.81 -0.37 -1.97
CA ILE A 227 -7.85 0.42 -3.20
C ILE A 227 -7.90 -0.48 -4.45
N ILE A 228 -7.05 -1.50 -4.51
CA ILE A 228 -7.00 -2.44 -5.64
C ILE A 228 -8.31 -3.22 -5.77
N ASN A 229 -8.87 -3.71 -4.67
CA ASN A 229 -10.12 -4.46 -4.69
C ASN A 229 -11.27 -3.60 -5.24
N GLU A 230 -11.38 -2.37 -4.76
CA GLU A 230 -12.40 -1.41 -5.18
C GLU A 230 -12.18 -0.90 -6.62
N ALA A 231 -10.94 -0.91 -7.12
CA ALA A 231 -10.61 -0.63 -8.52
C ALA A 231 -10.88 -1.80 -9.47
N GLY A 232 -11.22 -2.99 -8.96
CA GLY A 232 -11.54 -4.19 -9.74
C GLY A 232 -10.40 -5.21 -9.90
N GLY A 233 -9.26 -4.98 -9.25
CA GLY A 233 -8.11 -5.89 -9.17
C GLY A 233 -8.10 -6.77 -7.93
N ALA A 234 -6.94 -7.34 -7.58
CA ALA A 234 -6.72 -8.13 -6.36
C ALA A 234 -5.28 -8.05 -5.88
N ILE A 235 -5.07 -8.18 -4.55
CA ILE A 235 -3.76 -8.54 -3.96
C ILE A 235 -3.90 -9.95 -3.39
N MET A 236 -2.96 -10.83 -3.72
CA MET A 236 -2.94 -12.22 -3.29
C MET A 236 -1.52 -12.63 -2.92
N ALA A 237 -1.37 -13.63 -2.06
CA ALA A 237 -0.08 -14.28 -1.89
C ALA A 237 0.42 -14.79 -3.25
N ALA A 238 1.72 -14.98 -3.42
CA ALA A 238 2.27 -15.48 -4.69
C ALA A 238 1.79 -16.90 -5.04
N THR A 239 1.26 -17.63 -4.06
CA THR A 239 0.55 -18.89 -4.22
C THR A 239 -0.90 -18.73 -4.70
N PHE A 240 -1.36 -17.51 -4.90
CA PHE A 240 -2.76 -17.12 -5.21
C PHE A 240 -3.77 -17.37 -4.08
N ASP A 241 -3.29 -17.54 -2.85
CA ASP A 241 -4.13 -17.57 -1.66
C ASP A 241 -4.49 -16.14 -1.21
N PRO A 242 -5.65 -15.93 -0.55
CA PRO A 242 -5.99 -14.63 0.01
C PRO A 242 -4.99 -14.15 1.07
N ILE A 243 -4.68 -12.85 1.09
CA ILE A 243 -3.96 -12.21 2.18
C ILE A 243 -4.95 -11.74 3.24
N THR A 244 -4.62 -12.01 4.50
CA THR A 244 -5.39 -11.62 5.68
C THR A 244 -4.49 -10.95 6.70
N TYR A 245 -5.08 -10.15 7.58
CA TYR A 245 -4.39 -9.27 8.51
C TYR A 245 -4.65 -9.68 9.97
N ASN A 246 -3.65 -9.46 10.81
CA ASN A 246 -3.74 -9.69 12.26
C ASN A 246 -4.14 -11.12 12.67
N GLN A 247 -3.71 -12.13 11.92
CA GLN A 247 -4.02 -13.54 12.21
C GLN A 247 -2.79 -14.37 12.59
N ARG A 248 -1.60 -13.79 12.55
CA ARG A 248 -0.32 -14.47 12.80
C ARG A 248 0.48 -13.70 13.85
N GLU A 249 1.38 -14.37 14.56
CA GLU A 249 2.32 -13.70 15.45
C GLU A 249 3.18 -12.70 14.66
N SER A 250 3.76 -13.16 13.57
CA SER A 250 4.46 -12.28 12.65
C SER A 250 3.48 -11.46 11.81
N VAL A 251 3.73 -10.16 11.73
CA VAL A 251 3.05 -9.21 10.82
C VAL A 251 3.71 -9.13 9.44
N THR A 252 4.65 -10.04 9.15
CA THR A 252 5.32 -10.13 7.85
C THR A 252 4.40 -10.78 6.82
N ASN A 253 4.25 -10.14 5.67
CA ASN A 253 3.54 -10.71 4.53
C ASN A 253 4.32 -11.87 3.90
N PRO A 254 3.64 -12.86 3.30
CA PRO A 254 4.26 -13.73 2.31
C PRO A 254 4.68 -12.93 1.07
N ASP A 255 5.47 -13.52 0.18
CA ASP A 255 5.59 -13.00 -1.19
C ASP A 255 4.20 -12.84 -1.78
N PHE A 256 3.96 -11.77 -2.53
CA PHE A 256 2.63 -11.48 -3.05
C PHE A 256 2.62 -10.89 -4.45
N VAL A 257 1.46 -10.90 -5.05
CA VAL A 257 1.18 -10.34 -6.36
C VAL A 257 0.02 -9.34 -6.28
N VAL A 258 0.17 -8.22 -6.96
CA VAL A 258 -0.90 -7.26 -7.21
C VAL A 258 -1.36 -7.44 -8.64
N LEU A 259 -2.62 -7.69 -8.84
CA LEU A 259 -3.22 -8.08 -10.12
C LEU A 259 -4.25 -7.05 -10.57
N GLY A 260 -4.18 -6.64 -11.81
CA GLY A 260 -5.18 -5.79 -12.45
C GLY A 260 -6.42 -6.59 -12.89
N ASP A 261 -6.63 -6.73 -14.19
CA ASP A 261 -7.83 -7.38 -14.75
C ASP A 261 -7.97 -8.84 -14.31
N LYS A 262 -8.98 -9.15 -13.49
CA LYS A 262 -9.27 -10.50 -12.98
C LYS A 262 -9.68 -11.51 -14.05
N ARG A 263 -9.99 -11.08 -15.28
CA ARG A 263 -10.30 -11.98 -16.41
C ARG A 263 -9.06 -12.61 -17.02
N VAL A 264 -7.88 -12.07 -16.72
CA VAL A 264 -6.59 -12.64 -17.15
C VAL A 264 -6.30 -13.87 -16.29
N ALA A 265 -5.88 -14.96 -16.92
CA ALA A 265 -5.51 -16.19 -16.23
C ALA A 265 -4.09 -16.05 -15.61
N TRP A 266 -3.95 -15.21 -14.59
CA TRP A 266 -2.68 -14.84 -13.97
C TRP A 266 -1.88 -16.05 -13.46
N ASN A 267 -2.54 -17.10 -12.96
CA ASN A 267 -1.93 -18.35 -12.53
C ASN A 267 -1.24 -19.14 -13.66
N SER A 268 -1.59 -18.87 -14.93
CA SER A 268 -0.89 -19.44 -16.09
C SER A 268 0.28 -18.57 -16.56
N ILE A 269 0.35 -17.32 -16.12
CA ILE A 269 1.35 -16.32 -16.49
C ILE A 269 2.44 -16.23 -15.41
N ILE A 270 2.04 -16.23 -14.15
CA ILE A 270 2.96 -16.13 -13.00
C ILE A 270 3.26 -17.54 -12.49
N GLN A 271 4.52 -17.93 -12.53
CA GLN A 271 5.00 -19.26 -12.13
C GLN A 271 5.75 -19.12 -10.81
N TYR A 272 5.07 -19.39 -9.70
CA TYR A 272 5.71 -19.44 -8.39
C TYR A 272 6.21 -20.87 -8.15
N ARG A 273 7.53 -21.08 -8.30
CA ARG A 273 8.19 -22.37 -8.06
C ARG A 273 8.91 -22.34 -6.72
#